data_2f837c8654c15002300289295f69a5e8
#
_entry.id   2f837c8654c15002300289295f69a5e8
#
_cell.length_a   1.000
_cell.length_b   1.000
_cell.length_c   1.000
_cell.angle_alpha   90.00
_cell.angle_beta   90.00
_cell.angle_gamma   90.00
#
_symmetry.space_group_name_H-M   'P 1'
#
loop_
_entity.id
_entity.type
_entity.pdbx_description
1 polymer ?
#
loop_
_entity_poly.entity_id
_entity_poly.type
_entity_poly.pdbx_seq_one_letter_code
_entity_poly.pdbx_strand_id
1 'polypeptide(L)'
;MVVVSPPSPDAVAPTGSDARWIPDLLGPSYRRLELPLGTDPDGEGPISATLVRHEDSPDQPVAALLVVHGLSDYFFHTHLAEFLADRGIATYGVDLRKCGRSRRDGLTPHFITDLERYDEELDQALDVITADHPGLPVLVAAHSTGGLVVPLWLARRRDRGALDPVVGLVLNSPWFQLDLPDRARRLVDPVIRALGSARPYYRLPLKTSDRYVVSTHIDHDGDFHFDTELKPPGGVGVRAGWLAAVRRAQKRLQAGVDLPLPVLLLRSTASSVGTHRGDGVLDVDTDLILDVRSMERFADRVSHQVTDIPVDGARHDVFLSRADVLEVVFRHLGDWLDQTLAPHTKES
;
A
#
# COMPACT_ATOMS: atom_id res chain seq x y z
N MET A 1 47.51 9.59 10.49
CA MET A 1 46.54 10.04 9.47
C MET A 1 46.24 8.84 8.60
N VAL A 2 45.16 8.14 8.90
CA VAL A 2 44.71 6.97 8.12
C VAL A 2 43.71 7.49 7.09
N VAL A 3 44.09 7.40 5.83
CA VAL A 3 43.22 7.76 4.69
C VAL A 3 42.26 6.63 4.50
N VAL A 4 40.98 6.84 4.83
CA VAL A 4 39.90 5.90 4.53
C VAL A 4 39.42 6.20 3.10
N SER A 5 39.64 5.25 2.21
CA SER A 5 39.14 5.31 0.84
C SER A 5 37.60 5.25 0.81
N PRO A 6 36.93 6.00 -0.11
CA PRO A 6 35.48 5.91 -0.24
C PRO A 6 35.07 4.53 -0.80
N PRO A 7 33.90 4.00 -0.43
CA PRO A 7 33.40 2.75 -0.98
C PRO A 7 33.07 2.88 -2.47
N SER A 8 33.37 1.81 -3.22
CA SER A 8 33.07 1.68 -4.65
C SER A 8 31.57 1.78 -4.94
N PRO A 9 31.17 2.32 -6.13
CA PRO A 9 29.76 2.50 -6.50
C PRO A 9 29.01 1.21 -6.93
N ASP A 10 29.64 0.03 -6.80
CA ASP A 10 29.05 -1.28 -7.20
C ASP A 10 28.59 -2.08 -5.98
N ALA A 11 27.71 -1.50 -5.15
CA ALA A 11 26.98 -2.28 -4.17
C ALA A 11 25.80 -2.99 -4.88
N VAL A 12 26.11 -4.15 -5.49
CA VAL A 12 25.10 -5.13 -5.89
C VAL A 12 24.31 -5.50 -4.65
N ALA A 13 22.97 -5.38 -4.70
CA ALA A 13 22.08 -5.85 -3.64
C ALA A 13 22.42 -7.31 -3.31
N PRO A 14 22.40 -7.73 -2.02
CA PRO A 14 22.65 -9.11 -1.64
C PRO A 14 21.53 -9.99 -2.20
N THR A 15 21.84 -10.73 -3.25
CA THR A 15 20.97 -11.76 -3.80
C THR A 15 21.24 -13.06 -3.05
N GLY A 16 20.22 -13.59 -2.37
CA GLY A 16 20.26 -14.92 -1.75
C GLY A 16 20.66 -14.93 -0.26
N SER A 17 20.42 -16.00 0.41
CA SER A 17 20.54 -16.48 1.80
C SER A 17 21.36 -15.70 2.87
N ASP A 18 22.06 -14.65 2.54
CA ASP A 18 22.83 -13.79 3.47
C ASP A 18 22.05 -12.56 3.97
N ALA A 19 20.85 -12.31 3.47
CA ALA A 19 19.96 -11.28 3.97
C ALA A 19 19.52 -11.64 5.40
N ARG A 20 19.93 -10.83 6.39
CA ARG A 20 19.67 -11.13 7.79
C ARG A 20 18.27 -10.68 8.19
N TRP A 21 17.33 -11.61 8.18
CA TRP A 21 16.04 -11.44 8.82
C TRP A 21 16.18 -11.26 10.34
N ILE A 22 15.60 -10.21 10.90
CA ILE A 22 15.62 -9.92 12.35
C ILE A 22 14.19 -9.91 12.90
N PRO A 23 13.99 -10.09 14.23
CA PRO A 23 12.67 -10.02 14.85
C PRO A 23 11.96 -8.70 14.51
N ASP A 24 10.64 -8.78 14.28
CA ASP A 24 9.78 -7.63 14.01
C ASP A 24 8.98 -7.18 15.24
N LEU A 25 8.48 -5.95 15.21
CA LEU A 25 7.62 -5.37 16.27
C LEU A 25 6.26 -6.07 16.40
N LEU A 26 5.80 -6.80 15.38
CA LEU A 26 4.54 -7.55 15.39
C LEU A 26 4.61 -8.84 16.21
N GLY A 27 5.76 -9.17 16.77
CA GLY A 27 5.94 -10.32 17.64
C GLY A 27 6.74 -11.48 17.04
N PRO A 28 6.75 -12.63 17.74
CA PRO A 28 7.66 -13.73 17.41
C PRO A 28 7.41 -14.38 16.04
N SER A 29 6.17 -14.34 15.57
CA SER A 29 5.74 -14.87 14.26
C SER A 29 6.09 -13.95 13.09
N TYR A 30 6.86 -12.86 13.32
CA TYR A 30 7.20 -11.92 12.27
C TYR A 30 8.69 -11.61 12.26
N ARG A 31 9.23 -11.52 11.04
CA ARG A 31 10.62 -11.08 10.78
C ARG A 31 10.61 -9.92 9.81
N ARG A 32 11.62 -9.07 9.92
CA ARG A 32 11.83 -7.96 8.99
C ARG A 32 13.21 -7.98 8.38
N LEU A 33 13.28 -7.50 7.16
CA LEU A 33 14.49 -7.32 6.36
C LEU A 33 14.56 -5.87 5.91
N GLU A 34 15.71 -5.22 6.10
CA GLU A 34 15.97 -3.91 5.54
C GLU A 34 16.38 -4.04 4.07
N LEU A 35 15.72 -3.24 3.20
CA LEU A 35 16.01 -3.12 1.78
C LEU A 35 16.71 -1.77 1.54
N PRO A 36 18.04 -1.74 1.37
CA PRO A 36 18.79 -0.51 1.13
C PRO A 36 18.43 0.12 -0.22
N LEU A 37 18.17 1.45 -0.25
CA LEU A 37 17.79 2.22 -1.43
C LEU A 37 18.78 3.35 -1.74
N GLY A 38 19.96 3.33 -1.10
CA GLY A 38 20.99 4.33 -1.33
C GLY A 38 20.63 5.71 -0.77
N THR A 39 20.89 6.74 -1.55
CA THR A 39 20.65 8.15 -1.16
C THR A 39 19.31 8.62 -1.69
N ASP A 40 18.54 9.29 -0.85
CA ASP A 40 17.23 9.85 -1.23
C ASP A 40 17.37 10.85 -2.40
N PRO A 41 16.70 10.58 -3.53
CA PRO A 41 16.68 11.52 -4.65
C PRO A 41 16.06 12.88 -4.32
N ASP A 42 15.32 12.99 -3.21
CA ASP A 42 14.74 14.26 -2.72
C ASP A 42 15.71 14.99 -1.76
N GLY A 43 16.92 14.44 -1.53
CA GLY A 43 18.05 15.13 -0.87
C GLY A 43 18.07 15.04 0.66
N GLU A 44 17.35 14.09 1.28
CA GLU A 44 17.28 13.98 2.74
C GLU A 44 18.29 12.99 3.35
N GLY A 45 19.13 12.32 2.56
CA GLY A 45 20.17 11.40 3.04
C GLY A 45 19.91 9.93 2.69
N PRO A 46 20.52 8.97 3.40
CA PRO A 46 20.34 7.55 3.12
C PRO A 46 18.92 7.07 3.46
N ILE A 47 18.36 6.24 2.59
CA ILE A 47 17.01 5.68 2.72
C ILE A 47 17.03 4.17 2.57
N SER A 48 16.03 3.54 3.15
CA SER A 48 15.71 2.12 2.98
C SER A 48 14.20 1.90 2.98
N ALA A 49 13.76 0.76 2.49
CA ALA A 49 12.45 0.18 2.76
C ALA A 49 12.59 -0.98 3.75
N THR A 50 11.48 -1.49 4.27
CA THR A 50 11.47 -2.63 5.18
C THR A 50 10.48 -3.67 4.68
N LEU A 51 10.96 -4.87 4.41
CA LEU A 51 10.11 -6.01 4.11
C LEU A 51 9.85 -6.79 5.41
N VAL A 52 8.60 -7.11 5.68
CA VAL A 52 8.15 -7.91 6.82
C VAL A 52 7.63 -9.24 6.29
N ARG A 53 7.95 -10.35 6.95
CA ARG A 53 7.50 -11.69 6.62
C ARG A 53 6.77 -12.30 7.82
N HIS A 54 5.64 -12.97 7.56
CA HIS A 54 4.97 -13.84 8.52
C HIS A 54 5.63 -15.21 8.52
N GLU A 55 6.19 -15.63 9.67
CA GLU A 55 6.96 -16.89 9.81
C GLU A 55 6.07 -18.14 9.94
N ASP A 56 4.86 -17.97 10.51
CA ASP A 56 3.91 -19.07 10.68
C ASP A 56 3.18 -19.42 9.38
N SER A 57 3.75 -18.99 8.25
CA SER A 57 3.34 -19.42 6.91
C SER A 57 3.60 -20.91 6.76
N PRO A 58 2.80 -21.66 5.96
CA PRO A 58 3.00 -23.09 5.77
C PRO A 58 4.40 -23.40 5.18
N ASP A 59 4.97 -24.54 5.56
CA ASP A 59 6.30 -25.00 5.07
C ASP A 59 6.37 -25.09 3.53
N GLN A 60 5.22 -25.35 2.90
CA GLN A 60 5.07 -25.43 1.45
C GLN A 60 3.87 -24.56 1.01
N PRO A 61 4.05 -23.25 0.87
CA PRO A 61 2.99 -22.38 0.41
C PRO A 61 2.63 -22.66 -1.05
N VAL A 62 1.37 -22.41 -1.40
CA VAL A 62 0.87 -22.52 -2.78
C VAL A 62 0.99 -21.22 -3.56
N ALA A 63 1.16 -20.11 -2.85
CA ALA A 63 1.36 -18.75 -3.39
C ALA A 63 2.02 -17.86 -2.34
N ALA A 64 2.50 -16.70 -2.75
CA ALA A 64 2.86 -15.61 -1.85
C ALA A 64 1.99 -14.38 -2.10
N LEU A 65 1.80 -13.55 -1.06
CA LEU A 65 1.07 -12.28 -1.18
C LEU A 65 1.89 -11.15 -0.54
N LEU A 66 2.12 -10.08 -1.33
CA LEU A 66 2.76 -8.84 -0.89
C LEU A 66 1.71 -7.77 -0.57
N VAL A 67 1.72 -7.26 0.67
CA VAL A 67 0.86 -6.15 1.10
C VAL A 67 1.59 -4.83 0.98
N VAL A 68 0.96 -3.83 0.35
CA VAL A 68 1.47 -2.46 0.17
C VAL A 68 0.51 -1.47 0.81
N HIS A 69 0.98 -0.73 1.79
CA HIS A 69 0.18 0.20 2.59
C HIS A 69 -0.12 1.54 1.90
N GLY A 70 -0.94 2.37 2.55
CA GLY A 70 -1.30 3.72 2.14
C GLY A 70 -0.46 4.84 2.78
N LEU A 71 -0.96 6.10 2.68
CA LEU A 71 -0.37 7.26 3.35
C LEU A 71 -0.59 7.17 4.86
N SER A 72 0.43 7.56 5.64
CA SER A 72 0.41 7.54 7.11
C SER A 72 0.10 6.15 7.67
N ASP A 73 0.64 5.13 7.02
CA ASP A 73 0.34 3.74 7.27
C ASP A 73 1.60 2.87 7.20
N TYR A 74 1.49 1.60 7.57
CA TYR A 74 2.55 0.59 7.51
C TYR A 74 1.92 -0.81 7.55
N PHE A 75 2.69 -1.88 7.38
CA PHE A 75 2.17 -3.24 7.49
C PHE A 75 2.00 -3.66 8.96
N PHE A 76 0.75 -3.98 9.37
CA PHE A 76 0.42 -4.50 10.71
C PHE A 76 -0.79 -5.45 10.72
N HIS A 77 -1.29 -5.87 9.58
CA HIS A 77 -2.51 -6.67 9.41
C HIS A 77 -2.27 -8.14 9.75
N THR A 78 -2.04 -8.46 11.04
CA THR A 78 -1.74 -9.85 11.48
C THR A 78 -2.88 -10.80 11.19
N HIS A 79 -4.12 -10.40 11.41
CA HIS A 79 -5.32 -11.18 11.13
C HIS A 79 -5.49 -11.50 9.62
N LEU A 80 -5.03 -10.63 8.72
CA LEU A 80 -4.98 -10.94 7.29
C LEU A 80 -3.89 -11.97 7.01
N ALA A 81 -2.73 -11.86 7.64
CA ALA A 81 -1.63 -12.82 7.48
C ALA A 81 -2.02 -14.22 7.98
N GLU A 82 -2.72 -14.30 9.12
CA GLU A 82 -3.29 -15.55 9.67
C GLU A 82 -4.32 -16.16 8.70
N PHE A 83 -5.26 -15.36 8.20
CA PHE A 83 -6.25 -15.82 7.21
C PHE A 83 -5.60 -16.37 5.94
N LEU A 84 -4.52 -15.77 5.47
CA LEU A 84 -3.77 -16.21 4.29
C LEU A 84 -2.96 -17.48 4.58
N ALA A 85 -2.34 -17.58 5.76
CA ALA A 85 -1.60 -18.77 6.20
C ALA A 85 -2.50 -20.00 6.25
N ASP A 86 -3.74 -19.88 6.76
CA ASP A 86 -4.75 -20.95 6.77
C ASP A 86 -5.11 -21.45 5.35
N ARG A 87 -4.80 -20.65 4.32
CA ARG A 87 -5.00 -20.99 2.90
C ARG A 87 -3.73 -21.40 2.17
N GLY A 88 -2.65 -21.58 2.90
CA GLY A 88 -1.39 -21.97 2.30
C GLY A 88 -0.67 -20.81 1.59
N ILE A 89 -0.96 -19.55 1.91
CA ILE A 89 -0.36 -18.38 1.25
C ILE A 89 0.66 -17.72 2.19
N ALA A 90 1.91 -17.62 1.74
CA ALA A 90 2.96 -16.89 2.45
C ALA A 90 2.70 -15.38 2.39
N THR A 91 2.76 -14.69 3.53
CA THR A 91 2.44 -13.27 3.61
C THR A 91 3.67 -12.42 3.86
N TYR A 92 3.81 -11.40 3.02
CA TYR A 92 4.81 -10.34 3.12
C TYR A 92 4.13 -8.97 3.15
N GLY A 93 4.74 -8.03 3.87
CA GLY A 93 4.32 -6.63 3.85
C GLY A 93 5.51 -5.73 3.65
N VAL A 94 5.42 -4.70 2.82
CA VAL A 94 6.49 -3.74 2.63
C VAL A 94 6.11 -2.39 3.24
N ASP A 95 6.96 -1.89 4.15
CA ASP A 95 6.93 -0.49 4.56
C ASP A 95 7.81 0.29 3.58
N LEU A 96 7.19 1.10 2.74
CA LEU A 96 7.86 1.90 1.71
C LEU A 96 8.87 2.87 2.32
N ARG A 97 9.80 3.41 1.50
CA ARG A 97 10.78 4.41 1.96
C ARG A 97 10.14 5.53 2.77
N LYS A 98 10.74 5.88 3.90
CA LYS A 98 10.28 6.91 4.85
C LYS A 98 8.91 6.65 5.49
N CYS A 99 8.39 5.43 5.40
CA CYS A 99 7.11 5.00 5.96
C CYS A 99 7.31 3.96 7.05
N GLY A 100 6.41 3.85 8.00
CA GLY A 100 6.41 2.81 9.02
C GLY A 100 7.80 2.58 9.63
N ARG A 101 8.29 1.32 9.57
CA ARG A 101 9.61 0.90 10.05
C ARG A 101 10.78 1.51 9.28
N SER A 102 10.52 2.01 8.06
CA SER A 102 11.53 2.63 7.19
C SER A 102 11.77 4.11 7.50
N ARG A 103 11.09 4.65 8.52
CA ARG A 103 11.33 6.01 9.00
C ARG A 103 12.71 6.10 9.67
N ARG A 104 13.39 7.23 9.46
CA ARG A 104 14.66 7.55 10.10
C ARG A 104 14.62 9.00 10.57
N ASP A 105 15.37 9.30 11.62
CA ASP A 105 15.53 10.67 12.10
C ASP A 105 16.12 11.56 11.00
N GLY A 106 15.57 12.75 10.88
CA GLY A 106 16.00 13.71 9.85
C GLY A 106 15.29 13.55 8.49
N LEU A 107 14.58 12.45 8.25
CA LEU A 107 13.78 12.27 7.05
C LEU A 107 12.34 12.79 7.24
N THR A 108 11.76 13.33 6.18
CA THR A 108 10.34 13.74 6.18
C THR A 108 9.45 12.51 5.96
N PRO A 109 8.63 12.09 6.94
CA PRO A 109 7.80 10.89 6.82
C PRO A 109 6.90 10.94 5.58
N HIS A 110 6.82 9.82 4.86
CA HIS A 110 6.01 9.59 3.65
C HIS A 110 6.29 10.57 2.49
N PHE A 111 7.35 11.39 2.57
CA PHE A 111 7.64 12.36 1.54
C PHE A 111 8.39 11.75 0.35
N ILE A 112 7.84 11.99 -0.83
CA ILE A 112 8.44 11.63 -2.12
C ILE A 112 7.88 12.59 -3.18
N THR A 113 8.70 13.02 -4.12
CA THR A 113 8.25 13.91 -5.21
C THR A 113 7.89 13.16 -6.48
N ASP A 114 8.12 11.85 -6.55
CA ASP A 114 7.76 11.00 -7.67
C ASP A 114 7.41 9.58 -7.19
N LEU A 115 6.14 9.15 -7.39
CA LEU A 115 5.69 7.84 -6.96
C LEU A 115 6.32 6.68 -7.78
N GLU A 116 6.90 6.92 -8.94
CA GLU A 116 7.60 5.89 -9.72
C GLU A 116 8.85 5.37 -9.00
N ARG A 117 9.40 6.14 -8.08
CA ARG A 117 10.57 5.72 -7.26
C ARG A 117 10.25 4.59 -6.29
N TYR A 118 8.97 4.36 -5.97
CA TYR A 118 8.55 3.19 -5.19
C TYR A 118 8.73 1.87 -5.96
N ASP A 119 8.95 1.91 -7.27
CA ASP A 119 9.23 0.71 -8.07
C ASP A 119 10.47 -0.01 -7.56
N GLU A 120 11.47 0.73 -7.06
CA GLU A 120 12.74 0.17 -6.59
C GLU A 120 12.54 -0.78 -5.40
N GLU A 121 11.84 -0.35 -4.35
CA GLU A 121 11.57 -1.22 -3.20
C GLU A 121 10.54 -2.29 -3.49
N LEU A 122 9.58 -2.05 -4.39
CA LEU A 122 8.61 -3.05 -4.80
C LEU A 122 9.26 -4.14 -5.64
N ASP A 123 10.19 -3.79 -6.52
CA ASP A 123 10.99 -4.76 -7.29
C ASP A 123 11.91 -5.56 -6.35
N GLN A 124 12.62 -4.91 -5.41
CA GLN A 124 13.45 -5.62 -4.41
C GLN A 124 12.62 -6.55 -3.51
N ALA A 125 11.44 -6.12 -3.07
CA ALA A 125 10.54 -6.98 -2.28
C ALA A 125 10.10 -8.21 -3.08
N LEU A 126 9.72 -8.03 -4.34
CA LEU A 126 9.34 -9.13 -5.22
C LEU A 126 10.51 -10.10 -5.48
N ASP A 127 11.72 -9.58 -5.66
CA ASP A 127 12.93 -10.40 -5.84
C ASP A 127 13.21 -11.27 -4.61
N VAL A 128 13.07 -10.72 -3.39
CA VAL A 128 13.19 -11.48 -2.15
C VAL A 128 12.14 -12.57 -2.06
N ILE A 129 10.86 -12.25 -2.32
CA ILE A 129 9.75 -13.21 -2.28
C ILE A 129 9.99 -14.34 -3.29
N THR A 130 10.44 -14.02 -4.49
CA THR A 130 10.73 -15.00 -5.54
C THR A 130 11.93 -15.88 -5.18
N ALA A 131 12.92 -15.34 -4.48
CA ALA A 131 14.06 -16.10 -3.98
C ALA A 131 13.68 -17.03 -2.82
N ASP A 132 12.82 -16.56 -1.91
CA ASP A 132 12.29 -17.39 -0.79
C ASP A 132 11.36 -18.51 -1.32
N HIS A 133 10.63 -18.26 -2.40
CA HIS A 133 9.60 -19.15 -2.97
C HIS A 133 9.75 -19.28 -4.50
N PRO A 134 10.77 -19.99 -4.99
CA PRO A 134 11.01 -20.13 -6.43
C PRO A 134 9.85 -20.79 -7.17
N GLY A 135 9.34 -20.13 -8.20
CA GLY A 135 8.27 -20.67 -9.06
C GLY A 135 6.86 -20.51 -8.54
N LEU A 136 6.66 -19.97 -7.32
CA LEU A 136 5.30 -19.72 -6.82
C LEU A 136 4.68 -18.48 -7.47
N PRO A 137 3.35 -18.51 -7.71
CA PRO A 137 2.60 -17.32 -8.10
C PRO A 137 2.58 -16.29 -6.96
N VAL A 138 2.70 -15.03 -7.31
CA VAL A 138 2.65 -13.91 -6.38
C VAL A 138 1.37 -13.09 -6.59
N LEU A 139 0.70 -12.78 -5.50
CA LEU A 139 -0.42 -11.85 -5.45
C LEU A 139 0.06 -10.55 -4.80
N VAL A 140 -0.54 -9.43 -5.17
CA VAL A 140 -0.26 -8.15 -4.51
C VAL A 140 -1.54 -7.57 -3.96
N ALA A 141 -1.54 -7.16 -2.69
CA ALA A 141 -2.64 -6.43 -2.06
C ALA A 141 -2.19 -4.99 -1.76
N ALA A 142 -3.00 -4.02 -2.12
CA ALA A 142 -2.62 -2.62 -2.02
C ALA A 142 -3.75 -1.74 -1.46
N HIS A 143 -3.45 -0.98 -0.40
CA HIS A 143 -4.39 -0.12 0.29
C HIS A 143 -4.23 1.34 -0.09
N SER A 144 -5.36 2.04 -0.31
CA SER A 144 -5.43 3.50 -0.43
C SER A 144 -4.45 4.08 -1.47
N THR A 145 -3.42 4.84 -1.05
CA THR A 145 -2.34 5.35 -1.94
C THR A 145 -1.52 4.21 -2.54
N GLY A 146 -1.31 3.10 -1.81
CA GLY A 146 -0.72 1.88 -2.37
C GLY A 146 -1.52 1.35 -3.56
N GLY A 147 -2.87 1.42 -3.48
CA GLY A 147 -3.77 1.07 -4.58
C GLY A 147 -3.68 1.99 -5.80
N LEU A 148 -3.02 3.15 -5.69
CA LEU A 148 -2.62 3.98 -6.82
C LEU A 148 -1.22 3.61 -7.34
N VAL A 149 -0.28 3.32 -6.45
CA VAL A 149 1.12 3.03 -6.77
C VAL A 149 1.25 1.68 -7.49
N VAL A 150 0.66 0.63 -6.92
CA VAL A 150 0.84 -0.75 -7.39
C VAL A 150 0.33 -0.98 -8.81
N PRO A 151 -0.87 -0.55 -9.22
CA PRO A 151 -1.30 -0.71 -10.61
C PRO A 151 -0.35 -0.05 -11.62
N LEU A 152 0.20 1.12 -11.27
CA LEU A 152 1.15 1.83 -12.12
C LEU A 152 2.52 1.14 -12.17
N TRP A 153 3.01 0.59 -11.06
CA TRP A 153 4.20 -0.24 -11.02
C TRP A 153 4.04 -1.50 -11.87
N LEU A 154 2.94 -2.24 -11.71
CA LEU A 154 2.65 -3.44 -12.50
C LEU A 154 2.52 -3.13 -14.00
N ALA A 155 1.94 -1.99 -14.36
CA ALA A 155 1.89 -1.56 -15.76
C ALA A 155 3.30 -1.33 -16.33
N ARG A 156 4.21 -0.69 -15.57
CA ARG A 156 5.60 -0.51 -15.99
C ARG A 156 6.35 -1.85 -16.08
N ARG A 157 6.08 -2.80 -15.17
CA ARG A 157 6.63 -4.16 -15.25
C ARG A 157 6.13 -4.89 -16.49
N ARG A 158 4.81 -4.84 -16.77
CA ARG A 158 4.22 -5.40 -18.01
C ARG A 158 4.90 -4.83 -19.25
N ASP A 159 5.07 -3.51 -19.32
CA ASP A 159 5.67 -2.84 -20.48
C ASP A 159 7.14 -3.24 -20.70
N ARG A 160 7.81 -3.72 -19.64
CA ARG A 160 9.17 -4.28 -19.69
C ARG A 160 9.19 -5.80 -19.92
N GLY A 161 8.02 -6.47 -20.03
CA GLY A 161 7.92 -7.92 -20.13
C GLY A 161 8.30 -8.67 -18.86
N ALA A 162 8.19 -8.02 -17.69
CA ALA A 162 8.62 -8.53 -16.39
C ALA A 162 7.44 -8.62 -15.39
N LEU A 163 6.22 -8.90 -15.88
CA LEU A 163 5.04 -9.00 -15.02
C LEU A 163 5.05 -10.23 -14.12
N ASP A 164 5.57 -11.34 -14.63
CA ASP A 164 5.77 -12.55 -13.82
C ASP A 164 6.68 -12.27 -12.62
N PRO A 165 6.43 -12.95 -11.48
CA PRO A 165 5.42 -14.00 -11.22
C PRO A 165 4.08 -13.46 -10.71
N VAL A 166 3.73 -12.18 -10.93
CA VAL A 166 2.50 -11.58 -10.39
C VAL A 166 1.30 -12.07 -11.21
N VAL A 167 0.33 -12.71 -10.51
CA VAL A 167 -0.83 -13.35 -11.12
C VAL A 167 -2.17 -12.70 -10.75
N GLY A 168 -2.20 -11.78 -9.79
CA GLY A 168 -3.43 -11.11 -9.37
C GLY A 168 -3.18 -9.92 -8.45
N LEU A 169 -4.16 -9.02 -8.37
CA LEU A 169 -4.11 -7.78 -7.61
C LEU A 169 -5.36 -7.60 -6.75
N VAL A 170 -5.20 -7.36 -5.45
CA VAL A 170 -6.26 -6.96 -4.52
C VAL A 170 -6.13 -5.47 -4.23
N LEU A 171 -7.16 -4.72 -4.50
CA LEU A 171 -7.26 -3.29 -4.22
C LEU A 171 -8.20 -3.05 -3.04
N ASN A 172 -7.68 -2.52 -1.96
CA ASN A 172 -8.41 -2.14 -0.76
C ASN A 172 -8.57 -0.62 -0.75
N SER A 173 -9.78 -0.14 -1.03
CA SER A 173 -10.14 1.29 -1.05
C SER A 173 -9.11 2.19 -1.77
N PRO A 174 -8.78 1.94 -3.04
CA PRO A 174 -7.70 2.63 -3.75
C PRO A 174 -7.99 4.11 -4.00
N TRP A 175 -6.97 4.97 -3.90
CA TRP A 175 -7.12 6.41 -4.10
C TRP A 175 -6.94 6.85 -5.56
N PHE A 176 -7.94 6.62 -6.38
CA PHE A 176 -7.89 6.91 -7.82
C PHE A 176 -8.11 8.37 -8.19
N GLN A 177 -8.68 9.18 -7.29
CA GLN A 177 -9.00 10.56 -7.56
C GLN A 177 -8.98 11.43 -6.30
N LEU A 178 -8.60 12.69 -6.45
CA LEU A 178 -8.75 13.70 -5.39
C LEU A 178 -10.24 14.06 -5.22
N ASP A 179 -10.74 14.03 -3.98
CA ASP A 179 -12.16 14.25 -3.64
C ASP A 179 -12.52 15.73 -3.72
N LEU A 180 -12.58 16.22 -4.93
CA LEU A 180 -13.02 17.55 -5.29
C LEU A 180 -13.90 17.48 -6.54
N PRO A 181 -14.90 18.36 -6.69
CA PRO A 181 -15.65 18.48 -7.94
C PRO A 181 -14.72 18.72 -9.15
N ASP A 182 -15.06 18.18 -10.32
CA ASP A 182 -14.25 18.25 -11.55
C ASP A 182 -13.78 19.67 -11.88
N ARG A 183 -14.66 20.66 -11.71
CA ARG A 183 -14.33 22.07 -11.96
C ARG A 183 -13.27 22.58 -10.98
N ALA A 184 -13.41 22.24 -9.71
CA ALA A 184 -12.44 22.62 -8.68
C ALA A 184 -11.08 21.96 -8.94
N ARG A 185 -11.05 20.66 -9.30
CA ARG A 185 -9.81 19.96 -9.65
C ARG A 185 -9.06 20.62 -10.80
N ARG A 186 -9.79 21.03 -11.87
CA ARG A 186 -9.16 21.72 -13.01
C ARG A 186 -8.47 23.02 -12.61
N LEU A 187 -9.01 23.74 -11.64
CA LEU A 187 -8.43 24.99 -11.13
C LEU A 187 -7.27 24.75 -10.15
N VAL A 188 -7.38 23.72 -9.32
CA VAL A 188 -6.41 23.43 -8.26
C VAL A 188 -5.18 22.69 -8.81
N ASP A 189 -5.32 21.82 -9.80
CA ASP A 189 -4.22 21.03 -10.37
C ASP A 189 -3.01 21.86 -10.84
N PRO A 190 -3.15 22.98 -11.58
CA PRO A 190 -2.01 23.82 -11.94
C PRO A 190 -1.31 24.42 -10.72
N VAL A 191 -2.09 24.80 -9.69
CA VAL A 191 -1.56 25.36 -8.44
C VAL A 191 -0.77 24.30 -7.65
N ILE A 192 -1.33 23.10 -7.48
CA ILE A 192 -0.66 21.97 -6.84
C ILE A 192 0.67 21.69 -7.56
N ARG A 193 0.66 21.60 -8.88
CA ARG A 193 1.85 21.35 -9.69
C ARG A 193 2.90 22.44 -9.52
N ALA A 194 2.52 23.71 -9.63
CA ALA A 194 3.43 24.83 -9.49
C ALA A 194 4.04 24.89 -8.08
N LEU A 195 3.22 24.75 -7.05
CA LEU A 195 3.66 24.75 -5.67
C LEU A 195 4.55 23.53 -5.35
N GLY A 196 4.16 22.35 -5.85
CA GLY A 196 4.93 21.12 -5.68
C GLY A 196 6.32 21.17 -6.32
N SER A 197 6.46 21.88 -7.46
CA SER A 197 7.76 22.10 -8.10
C SER A 197 8.58 23.19 -7.42
N ALA A 198 7.95 24.30 -7.02
CA ALA A 198 8.68 25.46 -6.46
C ALA A 198 9.02 25.28 -4.98
N ARG A 199 8.19 24.61 -4.20
CA ARG A 199 8.34 24.40 -2.75
C ARG A 199 7.85 22.99 -2.36
N PRO A 200 8.56 21.91 -2.75
CA PRO A 200 8.09 20.54 -2.57
C PRO A 200 7.83 20.19 -1.09
N TYR A 201 8.61 20.68 -0.18
CA TYR A 201 8.48 20.45 1.27
C TYR A 201 7.40 21.32 1.95
N TYR A 202 6.77 22.25 1.25
CA TYR A 202 5.74 23.09 1.86
C TYR A 202 4.57 22.25 2.38
N ARG A 203 4.32 22.34 3.70
CA ARG A 203 3.21 21.63 4.34
C ARG A 203 1.90 22.32 4.01
N LEU A 204 1.02 21.59 3.34
CA LEU A 204 -0.30 22.10 3.00
C LEU A 204 -1.18 22.22 4.25
N PRO A 205 -1.99 23.27 4.39
CA PRO A 205 -2.89 23.44 5.55
C PRO A 205 -4.14 22.55 5.43
N LEU A 206 -3.94 21.27 5.09
CA LEU A 206 -4.98 20.27 5.03
C LEU A 206 -5.14 19.66 6.42
N LYS A 207 -6.34 19.70 6.96
CA LYS A 207 -6.68 19.00 8.18
C LYS A 207 -7.09 17.57 7.81
N THR A 208 -6.33 16.61 8.27
CA THR A 208 -6.72 15.21 8.28
C THR A 208 -7.50 14.92 9.57
N SER A 209 -8.60 14.20 9.46
CA SER A 209 -9.37 13.77 10.63
C SER A 209 -8.61 12.68 11.37
N ASP A 210 -8.58 12.73 12.69
CA ASP A 210 -8.09 11.66 13.55
C ASP A 210 -9.10 10.51 13.70
N ARG A 211 -10.34 10.75 13.34
CA ARG A 211 -11.47 9.84 13.54
C ARG A 211 -11.29 8.46 12.93
N TYR A 212 -10.67 8.39 11.75
CA TYR A 212 -10.39 7.09 11.13
C TYR A 212 -9.45 6.23 11.99
N VAL A 213 -8.35 6.79 12.48
CA VAL A 213 -7.42 6.06 13.35
C VAL A 213 -8.07 5.74 14.69
N VAL A 214 -8.79 6.70 15.28
CA VAL A 214 -9.53 6.52 16.54
C VAL A 214 -10.58 5.42 16.41
N SER A 215 -11.35 5.37 15.33
CA SER A 215 -12.37 4.34 15.12
C SER A 215 -11.82 2.94 14.87
N THR A 216 -10.51 2.79 14.59
CA THR A 216 -9.90 1.50 14.29
C THR A 216 -8.98 0.99 15.41
N HIS A 217 -8.43 1.88 16.26
CA HIS A 217 -7.47 1.49 17.29
C HIS A 217 -8.14 1.02 18.57
N ILE A 218 -7.61 -0.06 19.17
CA ILE A 218 -8.19 -0.73 20.34
C ILE A 218 -8.22 0.13 21.62
N ASP A 219 -7.29 1.07 21.77
CA ASP A 219 -7.29 2.00 22.90
C ASP A 219 -8.41 3.05 22.83
N HIS A 220 -9.21 3.02 21.74
CA HIS A 220 -10.34 3.91 21.49
C HIS A 220 -11.59 3.10 21.09
N ASP A 221 -12.21 3.43 19.97
CA ASP A 221 -13.49 2.85 19.54
C ASP A 221 -13.31 1.69 18.52
N GLY A 222 -12.08 1.16 18.37
CA GLY A 222 -11.75 0.13 17.39
C GLY A 222 -11.31 -1.19 18.01
N ASP A 223 -11.00 -2.17 17.15
CA ASP A 223 -10.70 -3.54 17.52
C ASP A 223 -9.24 -3.94 17.22
N PHE A 224 -8.42 -3.04 16.67
CA PHE A 224 -7.09 -3.39 16.14
C PHE A 224 -5.95 -2.76 16.93
N HIS A 225 -4.89 -3.57 17.15
CA HIS A 225 -3.63 -3.09 17.70
C HIS A 225 -2.68 -2.64 16.59
N PHE A 226 -2.19 -1.42 16.69
CA PHE A 226 -1.10 -0.92 15.86
C PHE A 226 -0.35 0.22 16.56
N ASP A 227 0.88 0.50 16.11
CA ASP A 227 1.70 1.57 16.65
C ASP A 227 1.24 2.94 16.11
N THR A 228 0.72 3.78 17.02
CA THR A 228 0.24 5.12 16.68
C THR A 228 1.36 6.13 16.39
N GLU A 229 2.62 5.81 16.66
CA GLU A 229 3.74 6.61 16.17
C GLU A 229 3.97 6.35 14.68
N LEU A 230 3.76 5.11 14.22
CA LEU A 230 3.91 4.73 12.83
C LEU A 230 2.66 5.04 11.99
N LYS A 231 1.45 4.97 12.60
CA LYS A 231 0.16 5.33 12.01
C LYS A 231 -0.54 6.39 12.90
N PRO A 232 -0.06 7.66 12.87
CA PRO A 232 -0.54 8.66 13.82
C PRO A 232 -1.97 9.13 13.54
N PRO A 233 -2.77 9.38 14.60
CA PRO A 233 -4.01 10.12 14.48
C PRO A 233 -3.78 11.46 13.77
N GLY A 234 -4.64 11.80 12.80
CA GLY A 234 -4.48 13.01 12.00
C GLY A 234 -3.41 12.93 10.90
N GLY A 235 -2.69 11.81 10.78
CA GLY A 235 -1.72 11.56 9.74
C GLY A 235 -0.43 12.38 9.83
N VAL A 236 0.51 12.12 8.92
CA VAL A 236 1.85 12.78 8.89
C VAL A 236 1.83 14.19 8.26
N GLY A 237 0.70 14.62 7.76
CA GLY A 237 0.54 15.90 7.05
C GLY A 237 1.03 15.85 5.59
N VAL A 238 0.27 16.50 4.73
CA VAL A 238 0.48 16.47 3.28
C VAL A 238 1.46 17.56 2.84
N ARG A 239 2.46 17.17 2.06
CA ARG A 239 3.43 18.09 1.43
C ARG A 239 3.08 18.36 -0.01
N ALA A 240 3.40 19.58 -0.51
CA ALA A 240 3.04 20.01 -1.85
C ALA A 240 3.68 19.13 -2.95
N GLY A 241 4.95 18.75 -2.80
CA GLY A 241 5.65 17.86 -3.74
C GLY A 241 5.00 16.48 -3.82
N TRP A 242 4.66 15.91 -2.66
CA TRP A 242 3.97 14.62 -2.58
C TRP A 242 2.58 14.67 -3.24
N LEU A 243 1.76 15.70 -2.94
CA LEU A 243 0.45 15.83 -3.55
C LEU A 243 0.54 16.03 -5.08
N ALA A 244 1.55 16.75 -5.55
CA ALA A 244 1.80 16.92 -6.98
C ALA A 244 2.18 15.58 -7.64
N ALA A 245 2.97 14.73 -6.97
CA ALA A 245 3.29 13.37 -7.43
C ALA A 245 2.04 12.50 -7.50
N VAL A 246 1.21 12.48 -6.45
CA VAL A 246 -0.08 11.78 -6.43
C VAL A 246 -0.97 12.22 -7.59
N ARG A 247 -1.10 13.53 -7.81
CA ARG A 247 -1.95 14.05 -8.91
C ARG A 247 -1.45 13.62 -10.30
N ARG A 248 -0.13 13.53 -10.51
CA ARG A 248 0.43 12.97 -11.76
C ARG A 248 0.07 11.50 -11.92
N ALA A 249 0.27 10.72 -10.87
CA ALA A 249 -0.04 9.29 -10.84
C ALA A 249 -1.53 9.02 -11.10
N GLN A 250 -2.43 9.76 -10.43
CA GLN A 250 -3.88 9.65 -10.63
C GLN A 250 -4.27 9.92 -12.10
N LYS A 251 -3.71 10.96 -12.73
CA LYS A 251 -3.98 11.24 -14.15
C LYS A 251 -3.50 10.11 -15.05
N ARG A 252 -2.36 9.48 -14.75
CA ARG A 252 -1.83 8.35 -15.52
C ARG A 252 -2.74 7.12 -15.37
N LEU A 253 -3.16 6.79 -14.15
CA LEU A 253 -4.09 5.69 -13.91
C LEU A 253 -5.45 5.94 -14.60
N GLN A 254 -5.99 7.15 -14.49
CA GLN A 254 -7.27 7.52 -15.10
C GLN A 254 -7.25 7.49 -16.64
N ALA A 255 -6.08 7.59 -17.25
CA ALA A 255 -5.90 7.38 -18.68
C ALA A 255 -6.00 5.90 -19.10
N GLY A 256 -5.87 4.99 -18.15
CA GLY A 256 -5.90 3.54 -18.31
C GLY A 256 -4.51 2.91 -18.22
N VAL A 257 -4.40 1.87 -17.39
CA VAL A 257 -3.17 1.05 -17.26
C VAL A 257 -3.37 -0.35 -17.81
N ASP A 258 -4.60 -0.82 -17.87
CA ASP A 258 -5.05 -2.00 -18.60
C ASP A 258 -4.21 -3.27 -18.32
N LEU A 259 -4.15 -3.64 -17.04
CA LEU A 259 -3.41 -4.81 -16.59
C LEU A 259 -4.06 -6.10 -17.10
N PRO A 260 -3.30 -7.07 -17.63
CA PRO A 260 -3.82 -8.37 -18.06
C PRO A 260 -3.96 -9.35 -16.88
N LEU A 261 -4.36 -8.85 -15.71
CA LEU A 261 -4.47 -9.61 -14.47
C LEU A 261 -5.90 -9.51 -13.91
N PRO A 262 -6.40 -10.57 -13.23
CA PRO A 262 -7.58 -10.47 -12.40
C PRO A 262 -7.33 -9.48 -11.25
N VAL A 263 -8.32 -8.63 -10.99
CA VAL A 263 -8.28 -7.61 -9.93
C VAL A 263 -9.51 -7.76 -9.05
N LEU A 264 -9.29 -7.90 -7.74
CA LEU A 264 -10.35 -7.76 -6.74
C LEU A 264 -10.33 -6.33 -6.20
N LEU A 265 -11.44 -5.62 -6.33
CA LEU A 265 -11.64 -4.32 -5.70
C LEU A 265 -12.58 -4.47 -4.50
N LEU A 266 -12.05 -4.28 -3.30
CA LEU A 266 -12.80 -4.23 -2.05
C LEU A 266 -12.94 -2.77 -1.61
N ARG A 267 -14.17 -2.33 -1.34
CA ARG A 267 -14.47 -0.96 -0.92
C ARG A 267 -15.74 -0.89 -0.07
N SER A 268 -15.91 0.18 0.67
CA SER A 268 -17.20 0.47 1.32
C SER A 268 -18.30 0.75 0.30
N THR A 269 -19.56 0.53 0.70
CA THR A 269 -20.74 0.99 -0.07
C THR A 269 -20.96 2.50 0.02
N ALA A 270 -20.46 3.14 1.09
CA ALA A 270 -20.72 4.54 1.39
C ALA A 270 -19.47 5.31 1.83
N SER A 271 -19.52 6.63 1.69
CA SER A 271 -18.47 7.54 2.13
C SER A 271 -19.05 8.65 3.00
N SER A 272 -18.33 8.99 4.08
CA SER A 272 -18.63 10.11 4.97
C SER A 272 -17.56 11.21 4.92
N VAL A 273 -16.92 11.40 3.77
CA VAL A 273 -15.86 12.39 3.55
C VAL A 273 -16.42 13.81 3.69
N GLY A 274 -15.83 14.61 4.57
CA GLY A 274 -16.16 16.04 4.69
C GLY A 274 -17.51 16.35 5.34
N THR A 275 -18.20 15.37 5.93
CA THR A 275 -19.52 15.57 6.59
C THR A 275 -19.43 16.24 7.96
N HIS A 276 -18.43 17.08 8.20
CA HIS A 276 -18.27 17.85 9.47
C HIS A 276 -19.30 18.97 9.65
N ARG A 277 -20.40 18.99 8.91
CA ARG A 277 -21.45 20.01 9.04
C ARG A 277 -22.68 19.41 9.70
N GLY A 278 -22.78 19.63 11.01
CA GLY A 278 -24.00 19.40 11.78
C GLY A 278 -23.83 18.34 12.88
N ASP A 279 -24.73 18.38 13.87
CA ASP A 279 -24.76 17.55 15.07
C ASP A 279 -25.08 16.05 14.82
N GLY A 280 -24.80 15.56 13.63
CA GLY A 280 -24.96 14.14 13.25
C GLY A 280 -23.79 13.30 13.74
N VAL A 281 -24.09 12.17 14.36
CA VAL A 281 -23.12 11.10 14.62
C VAL A 281 -22.53 10.69 13.27
N LEU A 282 -21.21 10.85 13.11
CA LEU A 282 -20.51 10.35 11.92
C LEU A 282 -20.65 8.83 11.90
N ASP A 283 -21.13 8.33 10.78
CA ASP A 283 -21.15 6.90 10.54
C ASP A 283 -19.71 6.45 10.28
N VAL A 284 -19.09 5.87 11.32
CA VAL A 284 -17.71 5.37 11.27
C VAL A 284 -17.57 4.09 10.47
N ASP A 285 -18.69 3.41 10.20
CA ASP A 285 -18.77 2.20 9.40
C ASP A 285 -18.99 2.55 7.92
N THR A 286 -18.24 3.54 7.44
CA THR A 286 -18.16 3.99 6.04
C THR A 286 -16.73 4.40 5.71
N ASP A 287 -16.43 4.69 4.45
CA ASP A 287 -15.14 5.30 4.10
C ASP A 287 -15.11 6.78 4.54
N LEU A 288 -14.32 7.05 5.60
CA LEU A 288 -14.14 8.41 6.16
C LEU A 288 -13.11 9.24 5.39
N ILE A 289 -12.36 8.63 4.47
CA ILE A 289 -11.18 9.21 3.84
C ILE A 289 -11.41 9.52 2.36
N LEU A 290 -12.05 8.61 1.60
CA LEU A 290 -12.19 8.70 0.15
C LEU A 290 -13.65 8.60 -0.31
N ASP A 291 -13.94 9.21 -1.45
CA ASP A 291 -15.22 9.01 -2.17
C ASP A 291 -15.20 7.67 -2.93
N VAL A 292 -15.95 6.69 -2.44
CA VAL A 292 -16.05 5.34 -3.03
C VAL A 292 -16.51 5.34 -4.49
N ARG A 293 -17.27 6.36 -4.93
CA ARG A 293 -17.69 6.52 -6.33
C ARG A 293 -16.51 6.71 -7.28
N SER A 294 -15.40 7.26 -6.77
CA SER A 294 -14.19 7.40 -7.58
C SER A 294 -13.50 6.05 -7.83
N MET A 295 -13.61 5.12 -6.88
CA MET A 295 -13.07 3.77 -7.02
C MET A 295 -13.84 2.99 -8.10
N GLU A 296 -15.16 2.97 -8.01
CA GLU A 296 -16.05 2.36 -9.01
C GLU A 296 -15.83 2.94 -10.40
N ARG A 297 -15.76 4.29 -10.50
CA ARG A 297 -15.61 5.01 -11.78
C ARG A 297 -14.32 4.64 -12.54
N PHE A 298 -13.25 4.33 -11.84
CA PHE A 298 -11.93 4.09 -12.46
C PHE A 298 -11.44 2.64 -12.33
N ALA A 299 -12.27 1.73 -11.82
CA ALA A 299 -11.92 0.32 -11.71
C ALA A 299 -11.54 -0.30 -13.05
N ASP A 300 -12.32 -0.04 -14.11
CA ASP A 300 -12.08 -0.49 -15.48
C ASP A 300 -10.82 0.08 -16.14
N ARG A 301 -10.23 1.13 -15.53
CA ARG A 301 -8.96 1.71 -15.97
C ARG A 301 -7.76 0.93 -15.46
N VAL A 302 -7.95 0.09 -14.45
CA VAL A 302 -6.90 -0.78 -13.92
C VAL A 302 -6.79 -2.07 -14.73
N SER A 303 -7.90 -2.76 -14.95
CA SER A 303 -7.99 -4.01 -15.69
C SER A 303 -9.40 -4.20 -16.24
N HIS A 304 -9.53 -4.98 -17.32
CA HIS A 304 -10.85 -5.45 -17.80
C HIS A 304 -11.36 -6.66 -17.03
N GLN A 305 -10.58 -7.21 -16.10
CA GLN A 305 -10.92 -8.36 -15.26
C GLN A 305 -11.09 -7.93 -13.80
N VAL A 306 -11.92 -6.92 -13.54
CA VAL A 306 -12.18 -6.42 -12.18
C VAL A 306 -13.43 -7.06 -11.60
N THR A 307 -13.28 -7.65 -10.41
CA THR A 307 -14.37 -8.04 -9.51
C THR A 307 -14.53 -6.96 -8.46
N ASP A 308 -15.51 -6.06 -8.62
CA ASP A 308 -15.80 -4.97 -7.68
C ASP A 308 -16.79 -5.44 -6.63
N ILE A 309 -16.38 -5.44 -5.37
CA ILE A 309 -17.17 -5.88 -4.20
C ILE A 309 -17.35 -4.70 -3.24
N PRO A 310 -18.45 -3.96 -3.35
CA PRO A 310 -18.85 -3.01 -2.31
C PRO A 310 -19.35 -3.76 -1.08
N VAL A 311 -18.76 -3.48 0.08
CA VAL A 311 -19.10 -4.11 1.36
C VAL A 311 -19.80 -3.10 2.26
N ASP A 312 -21.00 -3.44 2.71
CA ASP A 312 -21.77 -2.59 3.62
C ASP A 312 -21.11 -2.57 5.01
N GLY A 313 -21.05 -1.40 5.64
CA GLY A 313 -20.38 -1.22 6.92
C GLY A 313 -18.84 -1.26 6.87
N ALA A 314 -18.22 -1.43 5.70
CA ALA A 314 -16.77 -1.43 5.59
C ALA A 314 -16.19 -0.03 5.79
N ARG A 315 -15.07 0.04 6.52
CA ARG A 315 -14.28 1.25 6.76
C ARG A 315 -13.32 1.53 5.58
N HIS A 316 -12.58 2.64 5.64
CA HIS A 316 -11.61 3.00 4.61
C HIS A 316 -10.58 1.89 4.34
N ASP A 317 -10.03 1.28 5.38
CA ASP A 317 -9.35 0.00 5.23
C ASP A 317 -10.36 -1.10 5.53
N VAL A 318 -10.76 -1.87 4.52
CA VAL A 318 -11.81 -2.88 4.68
C VAL A 318 -11.39 -3.99 5.64
N PHE A 319 -10.07 -4.22 5.79
CA PHE A 319 -9.52 -5.18 6.75
C PHE A 319 -9.48 -4.65 8.19
N LEU A 320 -9.83 -3.38 8.42
CA LEU A 320 -9.98 -2.78 9.75
C LEU A 320 -11.46 -2.49 10.09
N SER A 321 -12.36 -3.19 9.46
CA SER A 321 -13.80 -3.13 9.73
C SER A 321 -14.16 -4.01 10.94
N ARG A 322 -15.38 -3.87 11.44
CA ARG A 322 -15.89 -4.70 12.54
C ARG A 322 -15.90 -6.19 12.16
N ALA A 323 -15.93 -7.06 13.17
CA ALA A 323 -15.81 -8.52 12.98
C ALA A 323 -16.86 -9.10 12.01
N ASP A 324 -18.12 -8.67 12.10
CA ASP A 324 -19.21 -9.12 11.20
C ASP A 324 -18.97 -8.72 9.73
N VAL A 325 -18.40 -7.54 9.50
CA VAL A 325 -18.02 -7.04 8.18
C VAL A 325 -16.77 -7.76 7.66
N LEU A 326 -15.80 -8.02 8.56
CA LEU A 326 -14.58 -8.78 8.20
C LEU A 326 -14.89 -10.20 7.71
N GLU A 327 -15.87 -10.88 8.31
CA GLU A 327 -16.33 -12.20 7.82
C GLU A 327 -16.78 -12.14 6.36
N VAL A 328 -17.48 -11.06 5.98
CA VAL A 328 -17.90 -10.83 4.59
C VAL A 328 -16.69 -10.55 3.69
N VAL A 329 -15.79 -9.68 4.13
CA VAL A 329 -14.57 -9.31 3.39
C VAL A 329 -13.70 -10.54 3.14
N PHE A 330 -13.43 -11.35 4.17
CA PHE A 330 -12.59 -12.54 4.06
C PHE A 330 -13.23 -13.64 3.22
N ARG A 331 -14.54 -13.80 3.26
CA ARG A 331 -15.23 -14.73 2.37
C ARG A 331 -15.03 -14.33 0.90
N HIS A 332 -15.26 -13.06 0.54
CA HIS A 332 -15.07 -12.60 -0.83
C HIS A 332 -13.60 -12.67 -1.26
N LEU A 333 -12.67 -12.34 -0.36
CA LEU A 333 -11.25 -12.50 -0.63
C LEU A 333 -10.89 -13.96 -0.88
N GLY A 334 -11.39 -14.89 -0.02
CA GLY A 334 -11.15 -16.33 -0.16
C GLY A 334 -11.67 -16.88 -1.47
N ASP A 335 -12.93 -16.58 -1.82
CA ASP A 335 -13.55 -17.03 -3.08
C ASP A 335 -12.75 -16.52 -4.30
N TRP A 336 -12.28 -15.29 -4.27
CA TRP A 336 -11.48 -14.72 -5.36
C TRP A 336 -10.07 -15.32 -5.44
N LEU A 337 -9.42 -15.56 -4.28
CA LEU A 337 -8.11 -16.22 -4.21
C LEU A 337 -8.18 -17.64 -4.80
N ASP A 338 -9.18 -18.42 -4.41
CA ASP A 338 -9.38 -19.80 -4.91
C ASP A 338 -9.56 -19.81 -6.43
N GLN A 339 -10.33 -18.88 -6.99
CA GLN A 339 -10.53 -18.76 -8.44
C GLN A 339 -9.25 -18.33 -9.16
N THR A 340 -8.51 -17.36 -8.59
CA THR A 340 -7.31 -16.80 -9.21
C THR A 340 -6.15 -17.79 -9.20
N LEU A 341 -6.00 -18.57 -8.12
CA LEU A 341 -4.91 -19.54 -7.97
C LEU A 341 -5.19 -20.90 -8.60
N ALA A 342 -6.45 -21.25 -8.88
CA ALA A 342 -6.82 -22.54 -9.48
C ALA A 342 -6.03 -22.94 -10.75
N PRO A 343 -5.69 -22.03 -11.67
CA PRO A 343 -4.85 -22.37 -12.83
C PRO A 343 -3.41 -22.76 -12.45
N HIS A 344 -2.89 -22.20 -11.35
CA HIS A 344 -1.49 -22.35 -10.94
C HIS A 344 -1.24 -23.56 -10.03
N THR A 345 -2.29 -24.16 -9.46
CA THR A 345 -2.19 -25.35 -8.58
C THR A 345 -2.20 -26.68 -9.35
N LYS A 346 -2.49 -26.68 -10.66
CA LYS A 346 -2.59 -27.90 -11.49
C LYS A 346 -1.32 -28.32 -12.17
N GLU A 347 -0.25 -27.55 -12.11
CA GLU A 347 1.03 -27.80 -12.78
C GLU A 347 2.16 -28.24 -11.81
N SER A 348 1.82 -28.57 -10.56
CA SER A 348 2.77 -28.97 -9.51
C SER A 348 2.88 -30.47 -9.35
#